data_716e21dd5ad7cd5bc8b12ceb0ca529af
#
_entry.id   716e21dd5ad7cd5bc8b12ceb0ca529af
#
_cell.length_a   1.000
_cell.length_b   1.000
_cell.length_c   1.000
_cell.angle_alpha   90.00
_cell.angle_beta   90.00
_cell.angle_gamma   90.00
#
_symmetry.space_group_name_H-M   'P 1'
#
loop_
_entity.id
_entity.type
_entity.pdbx_description
1 polymer ?
#
loop_
_entity_poly.entity_id
_entity_poly.type
_entity_poly.pdbx_seq_one_letter_code
_entity_poly.pdbx_strand_id
1 'polypeptide(L)'
;MSEEYLALIPAAGVGSRAQLKLAKQFTEIGSKTIIEYALDPFLADENCKKICVVTQEDNDVWTSLPISNHEKIVSCIGGETRMQSVLKGLENLMETEEKGSLVAIHDAARPCLLNSDLKKLIDFAADEMKDEGQGVFLAHQPPESVSLGDKNKVTKSLDRSKVWLSATPQVFFLEDILKAVENLSLIHISEPTRPLT
;
A
#
# COMPACT_ATOMS: atom_id res chain seq x y z
N MET A 1 19.53 9.94 12.73
CA MET A 1 19.66 8.53 12.26
C MET A 1 18.33 8.22 11.60
N SER A 2 18.32 7.65 10.40
CA SER A 2 17.06 7.27 9.77
C SER A 2 16.42 6.13 10.56
N GLU A 3 15.10 6.23 10.78
CA GLU A 3 14.31 5.30 11.56
C GLU A 3 14.15 3.97 10.81
N GLU A 4 14.22 2.85 11.53
CA GLU A 4 13.92 1.53 10.99
C GLU A 4 12.41 1.39 10.77
N TYR A 5 12.01 0.73 9.70
CA TYR A 5 10.60 0.57 9.34
C TYR A 5 10.32 -0.74 8.61
N LEU A 6 9.04 -1.06 8.50
CA LEU A 6 8.51 -2.21 7.80
C LEU A 6 7.81 -1.76 6.52
N ALA A 7 7.70 -2.65 5.55
CA ALA A 7 6.88 -2.41 4.36
C ALA A 7 5.78 -3.48 4.22
N LEU A 8 4.63 -3.05 3.74
CA LEU A 8 3.50 -3.93 3.40
C LEU A 8 3.09 -3.70 1.95
N ILE A 9 3.11 -4.75 1.16
CA ILE A 9 2.83 -4.72 -0.28
C ILE A 9 1.62 -5.62 -0.60
N PRO A 10 0.38 -5.07 -0.62
CA PRO A 10 -0.80 -5.84 -1.00
C PRO A 10 -0.76 -6.20 -2.49
N ALA A 11 -0.56 -7.46 -2.81
CA ALA A 11 -0.45 -7.99 -4.17
C ALA A 11 -1.49 -9.08 -4.51
N ALA A 12 -2.44 -9.36 -3.61
CA ALA A 12 -3.47 -10.39 -3.81
C ALA A 12 -4.57 -10.02 -4.83
N GLY A 13 -4.61 -8.77 -5.31
CA GLY A 13 -5.64 -8.31 -6.24
C GLY A 13 -5.51 -8.94 -7.64
N VAL A 14 -6.60 -9.49 -8.17
CA VAL A 14 -6.68 -10.10 -9.52
C VAL A 14 -6.75 -9.08 -10.66
N GLY A 15 -6.86 -7.77 -10.36
CA GLY A 15 -6.89 -6.73 -11.40
C GLY A 15 -8.12 -6.80 -12.31
N SER A 16 -9.31 -7.09 -11.79
CA SER A 16 -10.56 -7.30 -12.55
C SER A 16 -10.90 -6.20 -13.57
N ARG A 17 -10.36 -4.98 -13.40
CA ARG A 17 -10.54 -3.86 -14.33
C ARG A 17 -9.65 -3.92 -15.58
N ALA A 18 -8.57 -4.70 -15.58
CA ALA A 18 -7.60 -4.70 -16.67
C ALA A 18 -7.82 -5.80 -17.71
N GLN A 19 -8.74 -6.75 -17.49
CA GLN A 19 -9.03 -7.91 -18.37
C GLN A 19 -7.76 -8.66 -18.84
N LEU A 20 -6.69 -8.60 -18.09
CA LEU A 20 -5.43 -9.25 -18.40
C LEU A 20 -5.49 -10.71 -17.95
N LYS A 21 -4.83 -11.60 -18.70
CA LYS A 21 -4.67 -13.04 -18.33
C LYS A 21 -3.87 -13.21 -17.04
N LEU A 22 -3.04 -12.23 -16.72
CA LEU A 22 -2.17 -12.17 -15.54
C LEU A 22 -2.53 -10.94 -14.71
N ALA A 23 -2.45 -11.04 -13.38
CA ALA A 23 -2.66 -9.88 -12.53
C ALA A 23 -1.62 -8.78 -12.84
N LYS A 24 -2.09 -7.52 -12.89
CA LYS A 24 -1.33 -6.36 -13.38
C LYS A 24 0.09 -6.25 -12.77
N GLN A 25 0.22 -6.52 -11.48
CA GLN A 25 1.49 -6.42 -10.75
C GLN A 25 2.55 -7.43 -11.24
N PHE A 26 2.15 -8.50 -11.89
CA PHE A 26 3.04 -9.52 -12.44
C PHE A 26 3.32 -9.34 -13.95
N THR A 27 2.82 -8.27 -14.56
CA THR A 27 3.16 -7.92 -15.94
C THR A 27 4.62 -7.50 -16.02
N GLU A 28 5.35 -8.04 -17.01
CA GLU A 28 6.75 -7.68 -17.26
C GLU A 28 6.86 -6.33 -17.98
N ILE A 29 7.83 -5.53 -17.54
CA ILE A 29 8.28 -4.30 -18.18
C ILE A 29 9.81 -4.39 -18.32
N GLY A 30 10.29 -4.62 -19.52
CA GLY A 30 11.71 -4.86 -19.74
C GLY A 30 12.15 -6.20 -19.13
N SER A 31 13.04 -6.16 -18.14
CA SER A 31 13.63 -7.34 -17.50
C SER A 31 13.01 -7.71 -16.15
N LYS A 32 12.02 -6.95 -15.67
CA LYS A 32 11.38 -7.14 -14.35
C LYS A 32 9.88 -7.05 -14.46
N THR A 33 9.19 -7.67 -13.51
CA THR A 33 7.75 -7.46 -13.31
C THR A 33 7.48 -6.12 -12.61
N ILE A 34 6.24 -5.62 -12.72
CA ILE A 34 5.82 -4.37 -12.06
C ILE A 34 6.05 -4.45 -10.54
N ILE A 35 5.75 -5.59 -9.91
CA ILE A 35 5.96 -5.77 -8.47
C ILE A 35 7.45 -5.72 -8.08
N GLU A 36 8.36 -6.25 -8.91
CA GLU A 36 9.79 -6.16 -8.64
C GLU A 36 10.26 -4.70 -8.63
N TYR A 37 9.79 -3.88 -9.59
CA TYR A 37 10.06 -2.44 -9.56
C TYR A 37 9.45 -1.73 -8.34
N ALA A 38 8.27 -2.14 -7.90
CA ALA A 38 7.63 -1.58 -6.70
C ALA A 38 8.39 -1.95 -5.41
N LEU A 39 9.07 -3.09 -5.38
CA LEU A 39 9.87 -3.59 -4.26
C LEU A 39 11.28 -2.98 -4.22
N ASP A 40 11.86 -2.63 -5.36
CA ASP A 40 13.25 -2.14 -5.48
C ASP A 40 13.60 -1.03 -4.47
N PRO A 41 12.79 0.03 -4.25
CA PRO A 41 13.14 1.09 -3.31
C PRO A 41 13.25 0.61 -1.86
N PHE A 42 12.40 -0.33 -1.45
CA PHE A 42 12.39 -0.89 -0.10
C PHE A 42 13.55 -1.86 0.12
N LEU A 43 13.89 -2.65 -0.89
CA LEU A 43 15.02 -3.59 -0.83
C LEU A 43 16.35 -2.85 -0.79
N ALA A 44 16.46 -1.73 -1.49
CA ALA A 44 17.65 -0.88 -1.52
C ALA A 44 17.84 -0.05 -0.24
N ASP A 45 16.82 0.11 0.60
CA ASP A 45 16.90 0.88 1.84
C ASP A 45 17.30 -0.03 3.00
N GLU A 46 18.47 0.22 3.60
CA GLU A 46 18.99 -0.56 4.73
C GLU A 46 18.10 -0.45 5.98
N ASN A 47 17.32 0.64 6.11
CA ASN A 47 16.41 0.84 7.23
C ASN A 47 15.08 0.09 7.08
N CYS A 48 14.75 -0.40 5.89
CA CYS A 48 13.64 -1.30 5.68
C CYS A 48 14.02 -2.69 6.19
N LYS A 49 13.51 -3.08 7.34
CA LYS A 49 13.86 -4.35 8.01
C LYS A 49 13.16 -5.55 7.42
N LYS A 50 11.89 -5.40 7.09
CA LYS A 50 11.06 -6.49 6.58
C LYS A 50 10.01 -5.96 5.61
N ILE A 51 9.71 -6.76 4.60
CA ILE A 51 8.71 -6.47 3.57
C ILE A 51 7.71 -7.62 3.55
N CYS A 52 6.49 -7.37 4.00
CA CYS A 52 5.41 -8.35 3.89
C CYS A 52 4.72 -8.19 2.54
N VAL A 53 4.83 -9.20 1.68
CA VAL A 53 4.12 -9.25 0.40
C VAL A 53 2.89 -10.14 0.56
N VAL A 54 1.70 -9.54 0.40
CA VAL A 54 0.44 -10.25 0.56
C VAL A 54 -0.03 -10.74 -0.81
N THR A 55 -0.08 -12.05 -1.00
CA THR A 55 -0.44 -12.69 -2.27
C THR A 55 -1.74 -13.50 -2.17
N GLN A 56 -2.20 -14.01 -3.29
CA GLN A 56 -3.23 -15.05 -3.30
C GLN A 56 -2.66 -16.39 -2.85
N GLU A 57 -3.53 -17.26 -2.39
CA GLU A 57 -3.21 -18.67 -2.21
C GLU A 57 -2.74 -19.28 -3.54
N ASP A 58 -1.74 -20.15 -3.50
CA ASP A 58 -1.17 -20.85 -4.66
C ASP A 58 -0.73 -19.91 -5.82
N ASN A 59 -0.12 -18.79 -5.50
CA ASN A 59 0.38 -17.85 -6.51
C ASN A 59 1.74 -18.30 -7.08
N ASP A 60 1.68 -19.23 -8.03
CA ASP A 60 2.88 -19.77 -8.70
C ASP A 60 3.72 -18.69 -9.38
N VAL A 61 3.09 -17.61 -9.85
CA VAL A 61 3.83 -16.51 -10.49
C VAL A 61 4.71 -15.80 -9.47
N TRP A 62 4.18 -15.48 -8.30
CA TRP A 62 4.96 -14.84 -7.24
C TRP A 62 6.09 -15.75 -6.75
N THR A 63 5.79 -17.02 -6.47
CA THR A 63 6.78 -17.96 -5.93
C THR A 63 7.87 -18.31 -6.95
N SER A 64 7.62 -18.16 -8.25
CA SER A 64 8.61 -18.36 -9.30
C SER A 64 9.58 -17.18 -9.46
N LEU A 65 9.26 -16.00 -8.95
CA LEU A 65 10.15 -14.84 -9.01
C LEU A 65 11.32 -15.01 -8.02
N PRO A 66 12.58 -14.87 -8.43
CA PRO A 66 13.73 -15.00 -7.53
C PRO A 66 13.65 -14.06 -6.32
N ILE A 67 13.07 -12.87 -6.49
CA ILE A 67 12.90 -11.85 -5.46
C ILE A 67 12.05 -12.35 -4.28
N SER A 68 11.12 -13.28 -4.47
CA SER A 68 10.26 -13.83 -3.43
C SER A 68 11.04 -14.53 -2.30
N ASN A 69 12.28 -14.95 -2.58
CA ASN A 69 13.18 -15.61 -1.63
C ASN A 69 14.20 -14.64 -0.99
N HIS A 70 14.04 -13.33 -1.18
CA HIS A 70 14.95 -12.36 -0.58
C HIS A 70 14.78 -12.33 0.95
N GLU A 71 15.89 -12.23 1.70
CA GLU A 71 15.93 -12.31 3.17
C GLU A 71 15.00 -11.32 3.90
N LYS A 72 14.79 -10.12 3.33
CA LYS A 72 13.86 -9.12 3.86
C LYS A 72 12.39 -9.44 3.56
N ILE A 73 12.08 -10.38 2.67
CA ILE A 73 10.72 -10.63 2.21
C ILE A 73 10.09 -11.78 2.99
N VAL A 74 8.91 -11.52 3.52
CA VAL A 74 7.98 -12.52 4.02
C VAL A 74 6.70 -12.46 3.19
N SER A 75 6.05 -13.60 2.98
CA SER A 75 4.80 -13.67 2.22
C SER A 75 3.68 -14.20 3.09
N CYS A 76 2.49 -13.62 2.95
CA CYS A 76 1.27 -14.16 3.57
C CYS A 76 0.11 -14.18 2.58
N ILE A 77 -0.92 -14.98 2.89
CA ILE A 77 -2.11 -15.11 2.06
C ILE A 77 -3.07 -13.97 2.37
N GLY A 78 -3.53 -13.27 1.34
CA GLY A 78 -4.49 -12.18 1.42
C GLY A 78 -5.93 -12.63 1.64
N GLY A 79 -6.84 -11.67 1.62
CA GLY A 79 -8.27 -11.88 1.66
C GLY A 79 -8.94 -11.56 0.32
N GLU A 80 -10.27 -11.63 0.28
CA GLU A 80 -11.09 -11.36 -0.90
C GLU A 80 -11.04 -9.88 -1.33
N THR A 81 -10.81 -8.99 -0.38
CA THR A 81 -10.73 -7.55 -0.62
C THR A 81 -9.33 -7.00 -0.35
N ARG A 82 -9.03 -5.79 -0.90
CA ARG A 82 -7.78 -5.09 -0.59
C ARG A 82 -7.64 -4.84 0.91
N MET A 83 -8.72 -4.44 1.57
CA MET A 83 -8.73 -4.17 3.02
C MET A 83 -8.39 -5.44 3.82
N GLN A 84 -9.02 -6.58 3.50
CA GLN A 84 -8.72 -7.86 4.14
C GLN A 84 -7.27 -8.30 3.90
N SER A 85 -6.73 -8.05 2.71
CA SER A 85 -5.33 -8.35 2.42
C SER A 85 -4.39 -7.46 3.22
N VAL A 86 -4.69 -6.17 3.37
CA VAL A 86 -3.93 -5.26 4.23
C VAL A 86 -4.00 -5.73 5.69
N LEU A 87 -5.18 -6.07 6.20
CA LEU A 87 -5.36 -6.59 7.56
C LEU A 87 -4.46 -7.80 7.82
N LYS A 88 -4.54 -8.83 6.99
CA LYS A 88 -3.73 -10.06 7.15
C LYS A 88 -2.22 -9.79 7.10
N GLY A 89 -1.79 -8.86 6.26
CA GLY A 89 -0.39 -8.47 6.20
C GLY A 89 0.07 -7.71 7.45
N LEU A 90 -0.78 -6.84 8.01
CA LEU A 90 -0.49 -6.15 9.27
C LEU A 90 -0.45 -7.13 10.45
N GLU A 91 -1.39 -8.07 10.52
CA GLU A 91 -1.40 -9.16 11.52
C GLU A 91 -0.10 -9.97 11.45
N ASN A 92 0.33 -10.36 10.24
CA ASN A 92 1.58 -11.10 10.04
C ASN A 92 2.82 -10.31 10.51
N LEU A 93 2.87 -9.00 10.24
CA LEU A 93 3.96 -8.16 10.73
C LEU A 93 3.94 -8.01 12.25
N MET A 94 2.76 -7.87 12.87
CA MET A 94 2.61 -7.77 14.33
C MET A 94 3.08 -9.01 15.10
N GLU A 95 3.02 -10.19 14.49
CA GLU A 95 3.48 -11.43 15.15
C GLU A 95 4.99 -11.45 15.41
N THR A 96 5.76 -10.70 14.62
CA THR A 96 7.23 -10.81 14.59
C THR A 96 7.95 -9.52 14.94
N GLU A 97 7.24 -8.40 15.06
CA GLU A 97 7.85 -7.09 15.21
C GLU A 97 7.45 -6.39 16.51
N GLU A 98 8.31 -5.46 16.94
CA GLU A 98 8.11 -4.71 18.18
C GLU A 98 7.03 -3.63 18.04
N LYS A 99 6.41 -3.31 19.19
CA LYS A 99 5.49 -2.19 19.29
C LYS A 99 6.18 -0.86 18.95
N GLY A 100 5.41 0.03 18.30
CA GLY A 100 5.93 1.34 17.89
C GLY A 100 6.63 1.35 16.54
N SER A 101 6.73 0.20 15.83
CA SER A 101 7.32 0.15 14.50
C SER A 101 6.51 0.94 13.48
N LEU A 102 7.19 1.67 12.59
CA LEU A 102 6.58 2.29 11.42
C LEU A 102 6.32 1.22 10.35
N VAL A 103 5.18 1.33 9.66
CA VAL A 103 4.86 0.51 8.49
C VAL A 103 4.51 1.37 7.29
N ALA A 104 5.19 1.16 6.16
CA ALA A 104 4.92 1.79 4.87
C ALA A 104 4.07 0.87 4.00
N ILE A 105 2.83 1.23 3.73
CA ILE A 105 1.91 0.47 2.88
C ILE A 105 2.00 0.99 1.46
N HIS A 106 2.42 0.13 0.50
CA HIS A 106 2.63 0.53 -0.89
C HIS A 106 1.94 -0.42 -1.88
N ASP A 107 1.33 0.15 -2.91
CA ASP A 107 0.61 -0.63 -3.93
C ASP A 107 1.60 -1.39 -4.84
N ALA A 108 1.44 -2.71 -4.96
CA ALA A 108 2.26 -3.61 -5.80
C ALA A 108 2.31 -3.22 -7.30
N ALA A 109 1.35 -2.43 -7.78
CA ALA A 109 1.24 -1.99 -9.16
C ALA A 109 1.67 -0.53 -9.39
N ARG A 110 2.48 0.03 -8.49
CA ARG A 110 3.05 1.39 -8.59
C ARG A 110 4.59 1.36 -8.65
N PRO A 111 5.18 1.13 -9.83
CA PRO A 111 6.61 0.86 -9.98
C PRO A 111 7.51 2.11 -9.95
N CYS A 112 6.95 3.33 -9.84
CA CYS A 112 7.69 4.57 -10.03
C CYS A 112 8.03 5.31 -8.73
N LEU A 113 8.11 4.60 -7.59
CA LEU A 113 8.57 5.18 -6.35
C LEU A 113 10.07 5.44 -6.42
N LEU A 114 10.49 6.66 -6.10
CA LEU A 114 11.90 7.02 -6.03
C LEU A 114 12.44 6.79 -4.61
N ASN A 115 13.68 6.28 -4.50
CA ASN A 115 14.36 6.09 -3.21
C ASN A 115 14.43 7.41 -2.40
N SER A 116 14.63 8.55 -3.09
CA SER A 116 14.66 9.86 -2.45
C SER A 116 13.32 10.26 -1.83
N ASP A 117 12.21 9.88 -2.45
CA ASP A 117 10.87 10.22 -1.94
C ASP A 117 10.47 9.28 -0.80
N LEU A 118 10.83 8.00 -0.91
CA LEU A 118 10.66 7.04 0.19
C LEU A 118 11.42 7.51 1.43
N LYS A 119 12.72 7.83 1.27
CA LYS A 119 13.55 8.32 2.37
C LYS A 119 12.96 9.57 3.04
N LYS A 120 12.56 10.57 2.27
CA LYS A 120 11.93 11.80 2.81
C LYS A 120 10.65 11.50 3.58
N LEU A 121 9.84 10.55 3.08
CA LEU A 121 8.60 10.16 3.73
C LEU A 121 8.85 9.48 5.08
N ILE A 122 9.83 8.56 5.15
CA ILE A 122 10.20 7.87 6.39
C ILE A 122 10.81 8.85 7.40
N ASP A 123 11.76 9.69 6.97
CA ASP A 123 12.36 10.70 7.84
C ASP A 123 11.29 11.64 8.41
N PHE A 124 10.35 12.10 7.57
CA PHE A 124 9.24 12.96 8.00
C PHE A 124 8.30 12.24 8.97
N ALA A 125 7.98 10.96 8.71
CA ALA A 125 7.15 10.17 9.62
C ALA A 125 7.79 10.04 11.00
N ALA A 126 9.09 9.73 11.07
CA ALA A 126 9.84 9.60 12.31
C ALA A 126 9.91 10.91 13.12
N ASP A 127 10.03 12.04 12.43
CA ASP A 127 10.16 13.36 13.07
C ASP A 127 8.82 13.94 13.56
N GLU A 128 7.74 13.75 12.79
CA GLU A 128 6.46 14.46 12.96
C GLU A 128 5.34 13.62 13.56
N MET A 129 5.37 12.27 13.40
CA MET A 129 4.33 11.42 13.97
C MET A 129 4.61 11.19 15.47
N LYS A 130 3.91 11.93 16.32
CA LYS A 130 4.07 11.85 17.78
C LYS A 130 2.83 11.39 18.52
N ASP A 131 1.68 11.47 17.87
CA ASP A 131 0.39 11.13 18.45
C ASP A 131 -0.19 9.89 17.80
N GLU A 132 -0.93 9.09 18.58
CA GLU A 132 -1.67 7.92 18.08
C GLU A 132 -2.65 8.30 16.95
N GLY A 133 -2.80 7.42 15.99
CA GLY A 133 -3.74 7.57 14.88
C GLY A 133 -3.27 8.51 13.76
N GLN A 134 -2.04 9.04 13.84
CA GLN A 134 -1.46 9.81 12.75
C GLN A 134 -0.94 8.91 11.62
N GLY A 135 -0.92 9.47 10.41
CA GLY A 135 -0.31 8.84 9.25
C GLY A 135 0.17 9.89 8.27
N VAL A 136 1.22 9.57 7.53
CA VAL A 136 1.78 10.43 6.49
C VAL A 136 1.81 9.72 5.16
N PHE A 137 1.68 10.44 4.07
CA PHE A 137 1.69 9.88 2.73
C PHE A 137 2.25 10.86 1.71
N LEU A 138 2.73 10.33 0.60
CA LEU A 138 3.11 11.14 -0.55
C LEU A 138 1.85 11.72 -1.21
N ALA A 139 1.90 13.00 -1.57
CA ALA A 139 0.82 13.66 -2.28
C ALA A 139 1.37 14.75 -3.21
N HIS A 140 0.61 15.06 -4.25
CA HIS A 140 0.89 16.18 -5.13
C HIS A 140 -0.38 16.92 -5.50
N GLN A 141 -0.26 18.18 -5.85
CA GLN A 141 -1.38 18.97 -6.35
C GLN A 141 -1.62 18.63 -7.83
N PRO A 142 -2.89 18.54 -8.29
CA PRO A 142 -3.18 18.30 -9.68
C PRO A 142 -2.68 19.46 -10.56
N PRO A 143 -1.95 19.18 -11.65
CA PRO A 143 -1.52 20.22 -12.60
C PRO A 143 -2.67 20.80 -13.39
N GLU A 144 -3.74 20.03 -13.62
CA GLU A 144 -4.94 20.44 -14.35
C GLU A 144 -6.01 21.07 -13.44
N SER A 145 -7.02 21.67 -14.07
CA SER A 145 -8.22 22.15 -13.38
C SER A 145 -9.05 20.99 -12.85
N VAL A 146 -9.53 21.10 -11.62
CA VAL A 146 -10.35 20.06 -10.95
C VAL A 146 -11.77 20.56 -10.80
N SER A 147 -12.73 19.72 -11.20
CA SER A 147 -14.15 20.00 -11.08
C SER A 147 -14.89 18.82 -10.46
N LEU A 148 -15.88 19.11 -9.64
CA LEU A 148 -16.89 18.12 -9.27
C LEU A 148 -17.91 18.02 -10.39
N GLY A 149 -18.36 16.80 -10.67
CA GLY A 149 -19.38 16.56 -11.68
C GLY A 149 -20.36 15.48 -11.24
N ASP A 150 -21.58 15.57 -11.78
CA ASP A 150 -22.55 14.50 -11.71
C ASP A 150 -22.96 14.12 -13.12
N LYS A 151 -22.83 12.82 -13.44
CA LYS A 151 -23.00 12.28 -14.80
C LYS A 151 -22.13 13.06 -15.81
N ASN A 152 -22.75 13.77 -16.74
CA ASN A 152 -22.06 14.53 -17.80
C ASN A 152 -22.05 16.04 -17.56
N LYS A 153 -22.29 16.51 -16.33
CA LYS A 153 -22.37 17.95 -16.01
C LYS A 153 -21.37 18.31 -14.92
N VAL A 154 -20.61 19.36 -15.12
CA VAL A 154 -19.81 19.99 -14.07
C VAL A 154 -20.74 20.71 -13.11
N THR A 155 -20.64 20.39 -11.83
CA THR A 155 -21.47 21.00 -10.77
C THR A 155 -20.72 22.07 -10.00
N LYS A 156 -19.38 21.95 -9.90
CA LYS A 156 -18.54 22.90 -9.17
C LYS A 156 -17.09 22.83 -9.65
N SER A 157 -16.44 23.97 -9.86
CA SER A 157 -14.98 24.06 -9.99
C SER A 157 -14.35 24.09 -8.60
N LEU A 158 -13.27 23.35 -8.43
CA LEU A 158 -12.48 23.33 -7.19
C LEU A 158 -11.23 24.19 -7.35
N ASP A 159 -10.83 24.84 -6.27
CA ASP A 159 -9.52 25.48 -6.17
C ASP A 159 -8.47 24.35 -6.09
N ARG A 160 -7.74 24.13 -7.19
CA ARG A 160 -6.74 23.06 -7.27
C ARG A 160 -5.62 23.17 -6.23
N SER A 161 -5.35 24.38 -5.72
CA SER A 161 -4.33 24.57 -4.68
C SER A 161 -4.70 23.95 -3.34
N LYS A 162 -5.98 23.56 -3.16
CA LYS A 162 -6.53 22.90 -1.97
C LYS A 162 -6.85 21.42 -2.22
N VAL A 163 -6.55 20.91 -3.40
CA VAL A 163 -6.77 19.50 -3.76
C VAL A 163 -5.44 18.79 -3.78
N TRP A 164 -5.37 17.65 -3.12
CA TRP A 164 -4.20 16.79 -3.08
C TRP A 164 -4.55 15.41 -3.63
N LEU A 165 -3.73 14.92 -4.55
CA LEU A 165 -3.81 13.56 -5.05
C LEU A 165 -2.89 12.68 -4.23
N SER A 166 -3.50 11.81 -3.43
CA SER A 166 -2.76 10.89 -2.55
C SER A 166 -2.08 9.78 -3.35
N ALA A 167 -0.86 9.49 -2.97
CA ALA A 167 -0.07 8.40 -3.52
C ALA A 167 0.31 7.41 -2.42
N THR A 168 0.98 6.33 -2.80
CA THR A 168 1.62 5.40 -1.87
C THR A 168 3.13 5.47 -2.06
N PRO A 169 3.95 5.21 -1.01
CA PRO A 169 3.60 4.65 0.29
C PRO A 169 2.80 5.58 1.19
N GLN A 170 2.03 4.96 2.11
CA GLN A 170 1.39 5.60 3.25
C GLN A 170 1.99 4.99 4.50
N VAL A 171 2.47 5.83 5.42
CA VAL A 171 3.21 5.40 6.62
C VAL A 171 2.39 5.66 7.86
N PHE A 172 2.35 4.67 8.75
CA PHE A 172 1.61 4.68 10.01
C PHE A 172 2.44 3.98 11.09
N PHE A 173 2.08 4.17 12.35
CA PHE A 173 2.44 3.20 13.38
C PHE A 173 1.68 1.89 13.15
N LEU A 174 2.39 0.77 13.19
CA LEU A 174 1.83 -0.56 12.88
C LEU A 174 0.59 -0.88 13.73
N GLU A 175 0.64 -0.60 15.02
CA GLU A 175 -0.48 -0.86 15.94
C GLU A 175 -1.71 -0.01 15.61
N ASP A 176 -1.51 1.26 15.26
CA ASP A 176 -2.61 2.20 15.03
C ASP A 176 -3.36 1.85 13.76
N ILE A 177 -2.63 1.57 12.67
CA ILE A 177 -3.27 1.17 11.42
C ILE A 177 -3.93 -0.20 11.53
N LEU A 178 -3.36 -1.14 12.28
CA LEU A 178 -3.99 -2.44 12.53
C LEU A 178 -5.33 -2.26 13.24
N LYS A 179 -5.38 -1.55 14.36
CA LYS A 179 -6.62 -1.23 15.09
C LYS A 179 -7.65 -0.51 14.22
N ALA A 180 -7.22 0.44 13.39
CA ALA A 180 -8.10 1.18 12.50
C ALA A 180 -8.74 0.27 11.43
N VAL A 181 -7.96 -0.61 10.82
CA VAL A 181 -8.44 -1.55 9.78
C VAL A 181 -9.33 -2.63 10.39
N GLU A 182 -9.04 -3.15 11.58
CA GLU A 182 -9.92 -4.08 12.32
C GLU A 182 -11.28 -3.46 12.58
N ASN A 183 -11.34 -2.22 13.09
CA ASN A 183 -12.59 -1.52 13.36
C ASN A 183 -13.41 -1.28 12.08
N LEU A 184 -12.77 -0.90 10.97
CA LEU A 184 -13.43 -0.74 9.67
C LEU A 184 -13.97 -2.07 9.13
N SER A 185 -13.24 -3.17 9.32
CA SER A 185 -13.67 -4.51 8.93
C SER A 185 -14.93 -4.93 9.68
N LEU A 186 -15.02 -4.67 10.97
CA LEU A 186 -16.21 -4.97 11.80
C LEU A 186 -17.44 -4.16 11.35
N ILE A 187 -17.28 -2.89 10.97
CA ILE A 187 -18.37 -2.05 10.48
C ILE A 187 -18.93 -2.59 9.16
N HIS A 188 -18.09 -3.04 8.24
CA HIS A 188 -18.54 -3.60 6.97
C HIS A 188 -19.23 -4.96 7.09
N ILE A 189 -18.91 -5.75 8.12
CA ILE A 189 -19.60 -7.02 8.39
C ILE A 189 -20.98 -6.79 9.00
N SER A 190 -21.17 -5.68 9.73
CA SER A 190 -22.42 -5.36 10.44
C SER A 190 -23.42 -4.55 9.61
N GLU A 191 -23.02 -3.95 8.49
CA GLU A 191 -23.96 -3.29 7.58
C GLU A 191 -24.56 -4.31 6.60
N PRO A 192 -25.90 -4.54 6.60
CA PRO A 192 -26.53 -5.34 5.57
C PRO A 192 -26.33 -4.64 4.22
N THR A 193 -25.80 -5.37 3.25
CA THR A 193 -25.68 -4.91 1.87
C THR A 193 -27.01 -4.36 1.40
N ARG A 194 -27.11 -3.03 1.20
CA ARG A 194 -28.27 -2.44 0.55
C ARG A 194 -28.35 -3.01 -0.87
N PRO A 195 -29.47 -3.62 -1.27
CA PRO A 195 -29.64 -4.04 -2.65
C PRO A 195 -29.55 -2.81 -3.54
N LEU A 196 -28.73 -2.89 -4.58
CA LEU A 196 -28.71 -1.91 -5.66
C LEU A 196 -30.08 -1.98 -6.36
N THR A 197 -30.94 -1.04 -6.07
CA THR A 197 -32.18 -0.80 -6.84
C THR A 197 -31.87 0.02 -8.08
#